data_45bf6d4186eee2c095e297d30dadca1c
#
_entry.id   45bf6d4186eee2c095e297d30dadca1c
#
_cell.length_a   1.000
_cell.length_b   1.000
_cell.length_c   1.000
_cell.angle_alpha   90.00
_cell.angle_beta   90.00
_cell.angle_gamma   90.00
#
_symmetry.space_group_name_H-M   'P 1'
#
loop_
_entity.id
_entity.type
_entity.pdbx_description
1 polymer ?
#
loop_
_entity_poly.entity_id
_entity_poly.type
_entity_poly.pdbx_seq_one_letter_code
_entity_poly.pdbx_strand_id
1 'polypeptide(L)'
;DLSILRVETQKQSSPEEDVIRNEKEAILWNELNKLDERHRMVVILRYFHELPITDISEILSVNEGTIHSRLHTARERLRDALMSMHGE
;
A
#
# COMPACT_ATOMS: atom_id res chain seq x y z
N ASP A 1 6.62 -0.42 -10.54
CA ASP A 1 5.94 -1.38 -11.41
C ASP A 1 5.25 -2.44 -10.57
N LEU A 2 3.97 -2.58 -10.78
CA LEU A 2 3.16 -3.49 -9.98
C LEU A 2 3.39 -4.95 -10.29
N SER A 3 3.99 -5.26 -11.43
CA SER A 3 4.27 -6.65 -11.78
C SER A 3 5.28 -7.27 -10.82
N ILE A 4 6.15 -6.46 -10.22
CA ILE A 4 7.11 -6.95 -9.25
C ILE A 4 6.40 -7.48 -8.01
N LEU A 5 5.37 -6.79 -7.58
CA LEU A 5 4.60 -7.21 -6.41
C LEU A 5 3.90 -8.52 -6.65
N ARG A 6 3.39 -8.71 -7.87
CA ARG A 6 2.70 -9.95 -8.21
C ARG A 6 3.64 -11.13 -8.13
N VAL A 7 4.88 -10.96 -8.57
CA VAL A 7 5.86 -12.05 -8.51
C VAL A 7 6.12 -12.45 -7.06
N GLU A 8 6.24 -11.47 -6.19
CA GLU A 8 6.50 -11.77 -4.78
C GLU A 8 5.34 -12.48 -4.12
N THR A 9 4.11 -12.11 -4.49
CA THR A 9 2.95 -12.69 -3.86
C THR A 9 2.67 -14.11 -4.35
N GLN A 10 3.34 -14.55 -5.38
CA GLN A 10 3.13 -15.89 -5.93
C GLN A 10 4.01 -16.96 -5.30
N LYS A 11 4.76 -16.60 -4.26
CA LYS A 11 5.65 -17.56 -3.64
C LYS A 11 4.90 -18.54 -2.79
N GLN A 12 4.92 -19.78 -3.18
CA GLN A 12 4.77 -20.93 -2.31
C GLN A 12 3.62 -20.93 -1.34
N SER A 13 2.44 -20.61 -1.78
CA SER A 13 1.27 -20.75 -0.93
C SER A 13 0.43 -21.89 -1.44
N SER A 14 -0.41 -22.41 -0.54
CA SER A 14 -1.41 -23.38 -0.97
C SER A 14 -2.47 -22.65 -1.78
N PRO A 15 -3.24 -23.38 -2.61
CA PRO A 15 -4.32 -22.75 -3.36
C PRO A 15 -5.32 -22.00 -2.46
N GLU A 16 -5.59 -22.54 -1.29
CA GLU A 16 -6.51 -21.88 -0.37
C GLU A 16 -5.94 -20.57 0.15
N GLU A 17 -4.65 -20.59 0.50
CA GLU A 17 -4.00 -19.38 0.96
C GLU A 17 -3.92 -18.35 -0.15
N ASP A 18 -3.72 -18.80 -1.39
CA ASP A 18 -3.68 -17.90 -2.52
C ASP A 18 -5.01 -17.19 -2.71
N VAL A 19 -6.11 -17.90 -2.58
CA VAL A 19 -7.44 -17.30 -2.74
C VAL A 19 -7.66 -16.23 -1.68
N ILE A 20 -7.36 -16.55 -0.42
CA ILE A 20 -7.54 -15.60 0.68
C ILE A 20 -6.64 -14.39 0.49
N ARG A 21 -5.39 -14.63 0.12
CA ARG A 21 -4.46 -13.53 -0.09
C ARG A 21 -4.90 -12.64 -1.23
N ASN A 22 -5.36 -13.23 -2.32
CA ASN A 22 -5.81 -12.47 -3.48
C ASN A 22 -7.02 -11.62 -3.14
N GLU A 23 -7.92 -12.13 -2.33
CA GLU A 23 -9.08 -11.35 -1.91
C GLU A 23 -8.66 -10.17 -1.05
N LYS A 24 -7.75 -10.39 -0.11
CA LYS A 24 -7.24 -9.31 0.74
C LYS A 24 -6.48 -8.28 -0.07
N GLU A 25 -5.68 -8.75 -1.02
CA GLU A 25 -4.94 -7.82 -1.87
C GLU A 25 -5.88 -7.01 -2.75
N ALA A 26 -6.92 -7.63 -3.26
CA ALA A 26 -7.89 -6.92 -4.08
C ALA A 26 -8.58 -5.82 -3.26
N ILE A 27 -8.93 -6.14 -2.02
CA ILE A 27 -9.53 -5.16 -1.13
C ILE A 27 -8.56 -4.00 -0.88
N LEU A 28 -7.31 -4.35 -0.58
CA LEU A 28 -6.29 -3.34 -0.30
C LEU A 28 -6.07 -2.44 -1.51
N TRP A 29 -5.92 -3.03 -2.70
CA TRP A 29 -5.72 -2.23 -3.91
C TRP A 29 -6.92 -1.36 -4.21
N ASN A 30 -8.12 -1.87 -3.96
CA ASN A 30 -9.32 -1.08 -4.17
C ASN A 30 -9.33 0.15 -3.25
N GLU A 31 -8.93 -0.03 -1.98
CA GLU A 31 -8.87 1.08 -1.06
C GLU A 31 -7.73 2.04 -1.40
N LEU A 32 -6.59 1.51 -1.85
CA LEU A 32 -5.50 2.35 -2.30
C LEU A 32 -5.92 3.23 -3.47
N ASN A 33 -6.68 2.67 -4.39
CA ASN A 33 -7.14 3.43 -5.55
C ASN A 33 -8.10 4.54 -5.19
N LYS A 34 -8.72 4.48 -4.02
CA LYS A 34 -9.58 5.56 -3.55
C LYS A 34 -8.80 6.72 -2.95
N LEU A 35 -7.54 6.50 -2.61
CA LEU A 35 -6.70 7.59 -2.13
C LEU A 35 -6.32 8.49 -3.29
N ASP A 36 -6.08 9.76 -2.99
CA ASP A 36 -5.55 10.65 -4.01
C ASP A 36 -4.12 10.24 -4.33
N GLU A 37 -3.62 10.73 -5.45
CA GLU A 37 -2.35 10.28 -5.97
C GLU A 37 -1.20 10.49 -4.99
N ARG A 38 -1.20 11.63 -4.29
CA ARG A 38 -0.12 11.97 -3.37
C ARG A 38 0.02 10.94 -2.26
N HIS A 39 -1.09 10.53 -1.70
CA HIS A 39 -1.09 9.57 -0.59
C HIS A 39 -0.81 8.16 -1.10
N ARG A 40 -1.38 7.81 -2.25
CA ARG A 40 -1.17 6.49 -2.81
C ARG A 40 0.29 6.25 -3.16
N MET A 41 0.95 7.24 -3.75
CA MET A 41 2.34 7.10 -4.17
C MET A 41 3.27 6.82 -3.01
N VAL A 42 3.10 7.52 -1.89
CA VAL A 42 4.00 7.28 -0.76
C VAL A 42 3.81 5.89 -0.17
N VAL A 43 2.57 5.39 -0.17
CA VAL A 43 2.31 4.03 0.30
C VAL A 43 2.99 3.01 -0.62
N ILE A 44 2.81 3.18 -1.91
CA ILE A 44 3.39 2.24 -2.88
C ILE A 44 4.91 2.25 -2.78
N LEU A 45 5.52 3.42 -2.74
CA LEU A 45 6.97 3.51 -2.69
C LEU A 45 7.51 2.97 -1.37
N ARG A 46 6.83 3.23 -0.26
CA ARG A 46 7.33 2.82 1.04
C ARG A 46 7.12 1.34 1.30
N TYR A 47 5.93 0.83 1.04
CA TYR A 47 5.59 -0.52 1.47
C TYR A 47 5.76 -1.57 0.40
N PHE A 48 5.52 -1.24 -0.85
CA PHE A 48 5.66 -2.23 -1.91
C PHE A 48 7.05 -2.24 -2.51
N HIS A 49 7.67 -1.07 -2.64
CA HIS A 49 9.04 -0.98 -3.14
C HIS A 49 10.07 -0.92 -2.01
N GLU A 50 9.61 -0.80 -0.78
CA GLU A 50 10.46 -0.83 0.41
C GLU A 50 11.56 0.21 0.40
N LEU A 51 11.24 1.38 -0.13
CA LEU A 51 12.21 2.47 -0.20
C LEU A 51 12.29 3.21 1.12
N PRO A 52 13.49 3.68 1.50
CA PRO A 52 13.59 4.53 2.68
C PRO A 52 12.99 5.90 2.43
N ILE A 53 12.61 6.57 3.51
CA ILE A 53 11.95 7.87 3.42
C ILE A 53 12.80 8.87 2.64
N THR A 54 14.12 8.84 2.83
CA THR A 54 15.03 9.73 2.11
C THR A 54 14.89 9.57 0.60
N ASP A 55 14.83 8.33 0.13
CA ASP A 55 14.70 8.07 -1.30
C ASP A 55 13.37 8.55 -1.84
N ILE A 56 12.29 8.31 -1.07
CA ILE A 56 10.96 8.75 -1.49
C ILE A 56 10.92 10.27 -1.58
N SER A 57 11.53 10.94 -0.60
CA SER A 57 11.62 12.38 -0.58
C SER A 57 12.27 12.91 -1.86
N GLU A 58 13.35 12.26 -2.28
CA GLU A 58 14.04 12.67 -3.49
C GLU A 58 13.22 12.39 -4.74
N ILE A 59 12.62 11.21 -4.81
CA ILE A 59 11.83 10.83 -5.98
C ILE A 59 10.66 11.79 -6.18
N LEU A 60 9.98 12.14 -5.10
CA LEU A 60 8.78 12.97 -5.20
C LEU A 60 9.08 14.45 -5.07
N SER A 61 10.33 14.81 -4.79
CA SER A 61 10.78 16.21 -4.64
C SER A 61 10.00 16.95 -3.56
N VAL A 62 9.80 16.27 -2.43
CA VAL A 62 9.17 16.88 -1.24
C VAL A 62 10.04 16.54 -0.05
N ASN A 63 9.89 17.29 1.05
CA ASN A 63 10.71 17.02 2.22
C ASN A 63 10.20 15.79 2.96
N GLU A 64 11.05 15.25 3.83
CA GLU A 64 10.73 14.01 4.54
C GLU A 64 9.53 14.18 5.47
N GLY A 65 9.38 15.35 6.06
CA GLY A 65 8.23 15.61 6.90
C GLY A 65 6.92 15.46 6.14
N THR A 66 6.90 15.91 4.91
CA THR A 66 5.73 15.75 4.04
C THR A 66 5.46 14.27 3.76
N ILE A 67 6.53 13.49 3.54
CA ILE A 67 6.37 12.05 3.31
C ILE A 67 5.75 11.38 4.55
N HIS A 68 6.27 11.69 5.73
CA HIS A 68 5.74 11.13 6.97
C HIS A 68 4.27 11.50 7.17
N SER A 69 3.93 12.74 6.90
CA SER A 69 2.56 13.22 7.05
C SER A 69 1.62 12.49 6.10
N ARG A 70 2.04 12.35 4.85
CA ARG A 70 1.23 11.64 3.85
C ARG A 70 1.06 10.17 4.19
N LEU A 71 2.13 9.53 4.67
CA LEU A 71 2.04 8.13 5.08
C LEU A 71 1.10 7.97 6.26
N HIS A 72 1.17 8.87 7.22
CA HIS A 72 0.28 8.81 8.37
C HIS A 72 -1.18 8.90 7.94
N THR A 73 -1.49 9.89 7.12
CA THR A 73 -2.86 10.08 6.65
C THR A 73 -3.35 8.89 5.84
N ALA A 74 -2.48 8.40 4.96
CA ALA A 74 -2.85 7.26 4.12
C ALA A 74 -3.12 6.02 4.97
N ARG A 75 -2.26 5.76 5.96
CA ARG A 75 -2.45 4.61 6.82
C ARG A 75 -3.74 4.71 7.62
N GLU A 76 -4.07 5.92 8.10
CA GLU A 76 -5.32 6.12 8.84
C GLU A 76 -6.53 5.82 7.96
N ARG A 77 -6.51 6.32 6.74
CA ARG A 77 -7.62 6.10 5.82
C ARG A 77 -7.77 4.63 5.46
N LEU A 78 -6.65 3.97 5.17
CA LEU A 78 -6.68 2.55 4.84
C LEU A 78 -7.15 1.72 6.02
N ARG A 79 -6.66 2.03 7.21
CA ARG A 79 -7.07 1.32 8.40
C ARG A 79 -8.57 1.46 8.64
N ASP A 80 -9.08 2.68 8.53
CA ASP A 80 -10.49 2.93 8.77
C ASP A 80 -11.36 2.17 7.77
N ALA A 81 -10.95 2.17 6.50
CA ALA A 81 -11.69 1.48 5.47
C ALA A 81 -11.69 -0.03 5.71
N LEU A 82 -10.53 -0.58 6.04
CA LEU A 82 -10.43 -2.01 6.27
C LEU A 82 -11.17 -2.44 7.53
N MET A 83 -11.11 -1.64 8.58
CA MET A 83 -11.82 -1.95 9.81
C MET A 83 -13.33 -1.85 9.61
N SER A 84 -13.76 -0.92 8.79
CA SER A 84 -15.19 -0.80 8.48
C SER A 84 -15.70 -2.07 7.81
N MET A 85 -14.87 -2.69 6.99
CA MET A 85 -15.25 -3.95 6.33
C MET A 85 -15.25 -5.13 7.27
N HIS A 86 -14.44 -5.09 8.32
CA HIS A 86 -14.34 -6.16 9.29
C HIS A 86 -15.21 -5.93 10.52
N GLY A 87 -15.77 -4.76 10.65
CA GLY A 87 -16.52 -4.39 11.83
C GLY A 87 -17.89 -5.01 11.92
N GLU A 88 -18.17 -5.88 11.01
CA GLU A 88 -19.44 -6.63 11.03
C GLU A 88 -19.43 -7.73 12.09
#